data_5e2c8e0086ce971c159ad7c2546ca0a2
#
_entry.id   5e2c8e0086ce971c159ad7c2546ca0a2
#
_cell.length_a   1.000
_cell.length_b   1.000
_cell.length_c   1.000
_cell.angle_alpha   90.00
_cell.angle_beta   90.00
_cell.angle_gamma   90.00
#
_symmetry.space_group_name_H-M   'P 1'
#
loop_
_entity.id
_entity.type
_entity.pdbx_description
1 polymer ?
#
loop_
_entity_poly.entity_id
_entity_poly.type
_entity_poly.pdbx_seq_one_letter_code
_entity_poly.pdbx_strand_id
1 'polypeptide(L)'
;MKKLFKYIGYAILSGLALISLYLANLFFMKPYSLDHYLTKELVVGLLDSPEFMTYIGVFDPYNAILKHNQKLSIDTLEEGEEDYKDNLKHLAMLKKYNPESLSDVQKVTQKIAIFSTENSINRFENFRYHSYPFNQISGNHLGLVEFMTDTHPVRNFREATDYIKRVKLFDESLNADLVWLEEQKKLGIFAPVYVFDHVIRQLNELIGYEDDSNPLMQVFIRKVGELDIDQQSKEDLASDLSAVIQSDVKPGYKLILEFMENNYVNANQHHGVWSLPNGDAFYASRLRSFTTTDYTAEEIHQIGLSEVERIGARMKEIFISLGYQVNKPVGEMMNDLNENPDFLYADTPDRKEIVIADYNQMVKEAEEDVRPYFERFPVSPVEVRAVPEYSEKTAA
;
A
#
# COMPACT_ATOMS: atom_id res chain seq x y z
N MET A 1 -6.23 -56.78 15.09
CA MET A 1 -6.54 -55.40 15.47
C MET A 1 -5.43 -54.72 16.32
N LYS A 2 -5.04 -55.22 17.50
CA LYS A 2 -4.02 -54.56 18.35
C LYS A 2 -2.67 -54.27 17.64
N LYS A 3 -2.15 -55.21 16.80
CA LYS A 3 -0.91 -54.97 16.05
C LYS A 3 -1.04 -53.89 15.00
N LEU A 4 -2.20 -53.77 14.29
CA LEU A 4 -2.45 -52.77 13.31
C LEU A 4 -2.48 -51.33 13.95
N PHE A 5 -3.17 -51.17 15.06
CA PHE A 5 -3.17 -49.90 15.82
C PHE A 5 -1.77 -49.50 16.29
N LYS A 6 -0.92 -50.46 16.66
CA LYS A 6 0.46 -50.17 17.04
C LYS A 6 1.32 -49.70 15.88
N TYR A 7 1.15 -50.27 14.67
CA TYR A 7 1.85 -49.79 13.47
C TYR A 7 1.35 -48.42 12.98
N ILE A 8 0.04 -48.20 13.06
CA ILE A 8 -0.55 -46.84 12.78
C ILE A 8 0.03 -45.82 13.78
N GLY A 9 0.10 -46.14 15.08
CA GLY A 9 0.73 -45.27 16.07
C GLY A 9 2.20 -44.95 15.78
N TYR A 10 3.00 -45.96 15.37
CA TYR A 10 4.38 -45.72 14.97
C TYR A 10 4.48 -44.86 13.71
N ALA A 11 3.63 -45.08 12.71
CA ALA A 11 3.62 -44.25 11.50
C ALA A 11 3.28 -42.78 11.80
N ILE A 12 2.30 -42.55 12.67
CA ILE A 12 1.94 -41.19 13.12
C ILE A 12 3.12 -40.56 13.89
N LEU A 13 3.72 -41.25 14.83
CA LEU A 13 4.85 -40.72 15.61
C LEU A 13 6.05 -40.42 14.71
N SER A 14 6.37 -41.32 13.73
CA SER A 14 7.42 -41.06 12.76
C SER A 14 7.12 -39.87 11.88
N GLY A 15 5.88 -39.70 11.43
CA GLY A 15 5.43 -38.52 10.68
C GLY A 15 5.58 -37.21 11.48
N LEU A 16 5.17 -37.21 12.74
CA LEU A 16 5.34 -36.06 13.65
C LEU A 16 6.81 -35.72 13.88
N ALA A 17 7.67 -36.76 14.06
CA ALA A 17 9.11 -36.53 14.21
C ALA A 17 9.74 -35.92 12.96
N LEU A 18 9.37 -36.37 11.77
CA LEU A 18 9.85 -35.80 10.50
C LEU A 18 9.39 -34.34 10.32
N ILE A 19 8.13 -34.08 10.64
CA ILE A 19 7.60 -32.70 10.61
C ILE A 19 8.36 -31.81 11.60
N SER A 20 8.60 -32.29 12.82
CA SER A 20 9.33 -31.53 13.84
C SER A 20 10.78 -31.26 13.39
N LEU A 21 11.46 -32.23 12.77
CA LEU A 21 12.81 -32.04 12.22
C LEU A 21 12.81 -31.04 11.05
N TYR A 22 11.79 -31.09 10.18
CA TYR A 22 11.65 -30.14 9.09
C TYR A 22 11.41 -28.72 9.62
N LEU A 23 10.51 -28.54 10.59
CA LEU A 23 10.25 -27.24 11.22
C LEU A 23 11.49 -26.74 11.97
N ALA A 24 12.21 -27.60 12.66
CA ALA A 24 13.46 -27.22 13.31
C ALA A 24 14.51 -26.72 12.29
N ASN A 25 14.63 -27.38 11.14
CA ASN A 25 15.49 -26.88 10.06
C ASN A 25 14.98 -25.52 9.53
N LEU A 26 13.68 -25.37 9.30
CA LEU A 26 13.09 -24.19 8.72
C LEU A 26 13.24 -22.93 9.60
N PHE A 27 13.13 -23.08 10.92
CA PHE A 27 13.13 -21.95 11.86
C PHE A 27 14.48 -21.71 12.55
N PHE A 28 15.29 -22.72 12.75
CA PHE A 28 16.52 -22.62 13.59
C PHE A 28 17.82 -22.87 12.83
N MET A 29 17.75 -23.30 11.57
CA MET A 29 18.93 -23.63 10.78
C MET A 29 18.86 -22.92 9.41
N LYS A 30 19.80 -23.26 8.50
CA LYS A 30 19.63 -22.90 7.09
C LYS A 30 18.58 -23.83 6.48
N PRO A 31 17.44 -23.32 6.00
CA PRO A 31 16.44 -24.14 5.32
C PRO A 31 17.02 -24.89 4.11
N TYR A 32 16.49 -26.08 3.83
CA TYR A 32 17.01 -26.97 2.77
C TYR A 32 17.00 -26.34 1.39
N SER A 33 16.04 -25.46 1.10
CA SER A 33 15.97 -24.75 -0.18
C SER A 33 15.68 -23.28 0.03
N LEU A 34 16.06 -22.46 -0.96
CA LEU A 34 15.73 -21.03 -1.01
C LEU A 34 14.22 -20.81 -0.97
N ASP A 35 13.45 -21.63 -1.71
CA ASP A 35 11.99 -21.47 -1.78
C ASP A 35 11.33 -21.73 -0.41
N HIS A 36 11.79 -22.75 0.34
CA HIS A 36 11.29 -23.01 1.70
C HIS A 36 11.59 -21.83 2.63
N TYR A 37 12.78 -21.24 2.49
CA TYR A 37 13.16 -20.06 3.26
C TYR A 37 12.25 -18.87 2.94
N LEU A 38 12.13 -18.53 1.65
CA LEU A 38 11.32 -17.38 1.21
C LEU A 38 9.83 -17.57 1.53
N THR A 39 9.31 -18.81 1.41
CA THR A 39 7.93 -19.12 1.81
C THR A 39 7.73 -18.91 3.31
N LYS A 40 8.70 -19.31 4.14
CA LYS A 40 8.65 -19.05 5.58
C LYS A 40 8.63 -17.56 5.87
N GLU A 41 9.55 -16.78 5.26
CA GLU A 41 9.59 -15.32 5.44
C GLU A 41 8.27 -14.67 5.00
N LEU A 42 7.71 -15.09 3.85
CA LEU A 42 6.40 -14.63 3.39
C LEU A 42 5.30 -14.90 4.42
N VAL A 43 5.22 -16.12 4.94
CA VAL A 43 4.18 -16.48 5.93
C VAL A 43 4.35 -15.70 7.22
N VAL A 44 5.58 -15.54 7.71
CA VAL A 44 5.85 -14.72 8.91
C VAL A 44 5.42 -13.28 8.66
N GLY A 45 5.87 -12.64 7.58
CA GLY A 45 5.50 -11.27 7.26
C GLY A 45 3.99 -11.06 7.05
N LEU A 46 3.29 -12.06 6.50
CA LEU A 46 1.83 -12.02 6.39
C LEU A 46 1.15 -12.02 7.76
N LEU A 47 1.64 -12.84 8.70
CA LEU A 47 1.06 -12.94 10.05
C LEU A 47 1.38 -11.71 10.92
N ASP A 48 2.44 -10.97 10.59
CA ASP A 48 2.84 -9.75 11.26
C ASP A 48 2.17 -8.48 10.66
N SER A 49 1.39 -8.63 9.56
CA SER A 49 0.66 -7.53 8.91
C SER A 49 -0.86 -7.71 9.05
N PRO A 50 -1.48 -7.24 10.14
CA PRO A 50 -2.91 -7.41 10.38
C PRO A 50 -3.80 -6.74 9.32
N GLU A 51 -3.40 -5.59 8.78
CA GLU A 51 -4.12 -4.90 7.71
C GLU A 51 -4.11 -5.73 6.43
N PHE A 52 -2.95 -6.29 6.06
CA PHE A 52 -2.84 -7.12 4.87
C PHE A 52 -3.64 -8.42 5.01
N MET A 53 -3.64 -9.05 6.21
CA MET A 53 -4.51 -10.20 6.47
C MET A 53 -5.99 -9.86 6.30
N THR A 54 -6.41 -8.68 6.76
CA THR A 54 -7.79 -8.18 6.58
C THR A 54 -8.08 -7.95 5.08
N TYR A 55 -7.15 -7.31 4.37
CA TYR A 55 -7.30 -6.97 2.95
C TYR A 55 -7.51 -8.21 2.07
N ILE A 56 -6.68 -9.26 2.26
CA ILE A 56 -6.81 -10.49 1.46
C ILE A 56 -7.97 -11.40 1.90
N GLY A 57 -8.48 -11.24 3.13
CA GLY A 57 -9.64 -11.95 3.67
C GLY A 57 -9.47 -13.46 3.87
N VAL A 58 -8.37 -14.06 3.42
CA VAL A 58 -8.11 -15.51 3.52
C VAL A 58 -8.05 -15.98 4.97
N PHE A 59 -7.66 -15.11 5.89
CA PHE A 59 -7.51 -15.40 7.32
C PHE A 59 -8.76 -15.11 8.15
N ASP A 60 -9.82 -14.57 7.56
CA ASP A 60 -11.07 -14.23 8.25
C ASP A 60 -11.69 -15.40 9.03
N PRO A 61 -11.71 -16.65 8.53
CA PRO A 61 -12.21 -17.79 9.30
C PRO A 61 -11.41 -18.03 10.59
N TYR A 62 -10.18 -17.60 10.64
CA TYR A 62 -9.26 -17.76 11.77
C TYR A 62 -9.14 -16.51 12.66
N ASN A 63 -9.90 -15.43 12.36
CA ASN A 63 -9.84 -14.18 13.12
C ASN A 63 -10.15 -14.35 14.61
N ALA A 64 -10.94 -15.36 14.99
CA ALA A 64 -11.18 -15.69 16.41
C ALA A 64 -9.89 -16.01 17.17
N ILE A 65 -8.87 -16.54 16.49
CA ILE A 65 -7.56 -16.94 17.07
C ILE A 65 -6.52 -15.84 16.78
N LEU A 66 -6.38 -15.42 15.54
CA LEU A 66 -5.36 -14.46 15.07
C LEU A 66 -5.65 -13.04 15.51
N LYS A 67 -6.96 -12.70 15.63
CA LYS A 67 -7.44 -11.38 16.06
C LYS A 67 -6.92 -10.24 15.20
N HIS A 68 -6.60 -10.52 13.92
CA HIS A 68 -6.01 -9.54 13.02
C HIS A 68 -6.95 -8.36 12.75
N ASN A 69 -8.27 -8.57 12.70
CA ASN A 69 -9.24 -7.48 12.48
C ASN A 69 -9.36 -6.47 13.63
N GLN A 70 -8.78 -6.74 14.79
CA GLN A 70 -8.76 -5.80 15.92
C GLN A 70 -7.36 -5.23 16.21
N LYS A 71 -6.39 -5.47 15.32
CA LYS A 71 -5.00 -5.00 15.44
C LYS A 71 -4.68 -3.99 14.35
N LEU A 72 -3.67 -3.20 14.61
CA LEU A 72 -3.08 -2.23 13.70
C LEU A 72 -1.56 -2.38 13.76
N SER A 73 -0.88 -2.30 12.64
CA SER A 73 0.58 -2.14 12.61
C SER A 73 0.92 -0.73 13.07
N ILE A 74 1.87 -0.61 13.99
CA ILE A 74 2.28 0.68 14.55
C ILE A 74 3.77 0.82 14.36
N ASP A 75 4.17 1.73 13.48
CA ASP A 75 5.55 1.96 13.09
C ASP A 75 6.32 2.73 14.19
N THR A 76 6.70 2.05 15.27
CA THR A 76 7.52 2.63 16.33
C THR A 76 9.01 2.69 15.94
N LEU A 77 9.79 3.52 16.63
CA LEU A 77 11.24 3.53 16.44
C LEU A 77 11.90 2.20 16.82
N GLU A 78 11.37 1.52 17.84
CA GLU A 78 11.85 0.21 18.30
C GLU A 78 11.58 -0.88 17.25
N GLU A 79 10.38 -0.91 16.70
CA GLU A 79 9.99 -1.83 15.63
C GLU A 79 10.88 -1.64 14.39
N GLY A 80 11.15 -0.40 14.00
CA GLY A 80 12.10 -0.11 12.93
C GLY A 80 13.53 -0.61 13.20
N GLU A 81 14.00 -0.59 14.46
CA GLU A 81 15.28 -1.19 14.84
C GLU A 81 15.26 -2.73 14.80
N GLU A 82 14.12 -3.35 15.11
CA GLU A 82 13.96 -4.79 15.00
C GLU A 82 13.92 -5.23 13.55
N ASP A 83 13.16 -4.56 12.71
CA ASP A 83 13.10 -4.77 11.27
C ASP A 83 14.50 -4.65 10.62
N TYR A 84 15.27 -3.67 11.03
CA TYR A 84 16.65 -3.52 10.55
C TYR A 84 17.51 -4.73 10.90
N LYS A 85 17.46 -5.20 12.17
CA LYS A 85 18.20 -6.40 12.61
C LYS A 85 17.76 -7.65 11.84
N ASP A 86 16.47 -7.77 11.56
CA ASP A 86 15.91 -8.89 10.83
C ASP A 86 16.28 -8.82 9.34
N ASN A 87 16.34 -7.64 8.73
CA ASN A 87 16.89 -7.43 7.39
C ASN A 87 18.36 -7.85 7.31
N LEU A 88 19.18 -7.55 8.32
CA LEU A 88 20.58 -8.03 8.38
C LEU A 88 20.68 -9.56 8.43
N LYS A 89 19.84 -10.22 9.24
CA LYS A 89 19.76 -11.69 9.32
C LYS A 89 19.27 -12.28 8.00
N HIS A 90 18.24 -11.67 7.39
CA HIS A 90 17.68 -12.09 6.12
C HIS A 90 18.72 -12.02 5.01
N LEU A 91 19.46 -10.92 4.89
CA LEU A 91 20.54 -10.77 3.93
C LEU A 91 21.64 -11.82 4.12
N ALA A 92 22.05 -12.04 5.37
CA ALA A 92 23.04 -13.05 5.69
C ALA A 92 22.57 -14.46 5.34
N MET A 93 21.29 -14.77 5.50
CA MET A 93 20.70 -16.06 5.13
C MET A 93 20.62 -16.23 3.61
N LEU A 94 20.17 -15.23 2.87
CA LEU A 94 20.12 -15.26 1.42
C LEU A 94 21.50 -15.54 0.80
N LYS A 95 22.55 -14.92 1.34
CA LYS A 95 23.95 -15.12 0.88
C LYS A 95 24.53 -16.51 1.20
N LYS A 96 23.89 -17.33 2.05
CA LYS A 96 24.31 -18.73 2.30
C LYS A 96 23.90 -19.69 1.17
N TYR A 97 22.97 -19.33 0.30
CA TYR A 97 22.59 -20.17 -0.84
C TYR A 97 23.57 -19.95 -2.00
N ASN A 98 24.28 -21.03 -2.38
CA ASN A 98 25.23 -20.96 -3.49
C ASN A 98 24.47 -20.81 -4.82
N PRO A 99 24.67 -19.72 -5.59
CA PRO A 99 23.98 -19.50 -6.86
C PRO A 99 24.16 -20.65 -7.87
N GLU A 100 25.34 -21.32 -7.87
CA GLU A 100 25.61 -22.42 -8.79
C GLU A 100 24.72 -23.66 -8.55
N SER A 101 24.14 -23.79 -7.35
CA SER A 101 23.20 -24.85 -7.01
C SER A 101 21.73 -24.50 -7.21
N LEU A 102 21.43 -23.28 -7.64
CA LEU A 102 20.09 -22.77 -7.85
C LEU A 102 19.65 -22.92 -9.31
N SER A 103 18.35 -23.11 -9.54
CA SER A 103 17.76 -22.98 -10.86
C SER A 103 17.83 -21.52 -11.34
N ASP A 104 17.65 -21.27 -12.64
CA ASP A 104 17.74 -19.93 -13.18
C ASP A 104 16.67 -18.98 -12.58
N VAL A 105 15.46 -19.48 -12.33
CA VAL A 105 14.41 -18.73 -11.62
C VAL A 105 14.87 -18.39 -10.19
N GLN A 106 15.39 -19.36 -9.46
CA GLN A 106 15.87 -19.13 -8.09
C GLN A 106 17.05 -18.16 -8.03
N LYS A 107 17.95 -18.17 -9.03
CA LYS A 107 19.03 -17.18 -9.12
C LYS A 107 18.50 -15.76 -9.26
N VAL A 108 17.49 -15.55 -10.10
CA VAL A 108 16.84 -14.25 -10.27
C VAL A 108 16.13 -13.84 -8.98
N THR A 109 15.35 -14.73 -8.38
CA THR A 109 14.66 -14.49 -7.11
C THR A 109 15.65 -14.13 -6.00
N GLN A 110 16.78 -14.86 -5.87
CA GLN A 110 17.80 -14.54 -4.89
C GLN A 110 18.41 -13.15 -5.09
N LYS A 111 18.72 -12.78 -6.34
CA LYS A 111 19.26 -11.44 -6.67
C LYS A 111 18.29 -10.34 -6.31
N ILE A 112 17.00 -10.50 -6.63
CA ILE A 112 15.95 -9.54 -6.29
C ILE A 112 15.84 -9.41 -4.76
N ALA A 113 15.78 -10.52 -4.04
CA ALA A 113 15.68 -10.52 -2.58
C ALA A 113 16.91 -9.85 -1.92
N ILE A 114 18.12 -10.14 -2.38
CA ILE A 114 19.35 -9.49 -1.89
C ILE A 114 19.31 -8.00 -2.17
N PHE A 115 19.00 -7.59 -3.40
CA PHE A 115 18.93 -6.19 -3.79
C PHE A 115 17.91 -5.40 -2.96
N SER A 116 16.70 -5.96 -2.80
CA SER A 116 15.64 -5.33 -2.01
C SER A 116 16.05 -5.17 -0.55
N THR A 117 16.64 -6.23 0.04
CA THR A 117 17.09 -6.20 1.44
C THR A 117 18.24 -5.22 1.65
N GLU A 118 19.22 -5.18 0.74
CA GLU A 118 20.32 -4.20 0.79
C GLU A 118 19.81 -2.76 0.68
N ASN A 119 18.80 -2.48 -0.15
CA ASN A 119 18.16 -1.18 -0.21
C ASN A 119 17.42 -0.83 1.10
N SER A 120 16.74 -1.79 1.73
CA SER A 120 16.08 -1.56 3.02
C SER A 120 17.10 -1.25 4.13
N ILE A 121 18.19 -1.97 4.18
CA ILE A 121 19.31 -1.73 5.12
C ILE A 121 19.90 -0.33 4.88
N ASN A 122 20.25 -0.01 3.63
CA ASN A 122 20.81 1.31 3.29
C ASN A 122 19.85 2.46 3.63
N ARG A 123 18.55 2.27 3.38
CA ARG A 123 17.54 3.27 3.75
C ARG A 123 17.51 3.50 5.26
N PHE A 124 17.54 2.44 6.05
CA PHE A 124 17.52 2.55 7.50
C PHE A 124 18.79 3.24 8.03
N GLU A 125 19.97 2.83 7.58
CA GLU A 125 21.26 3.36 8.06
C GLU A 125 21.48 4.83 7.70
N ASN A 126 21.08 5.24 6.49
CA ASN A 126 21.49 6.53 5.94
C ASN A 126 20.33 7.52 5.73
N PHE A 127 19.09 7.04 5.54
CA PHE A 127 17.97 7.85 5.08
C PHE A 127 16.66 7.55 5.81
N ARG A 128 16.73 6.97 6.98
CA ARG A 128 15.59 6.52 7.78
C ARG A 128 14.52 7.61 7.92
N TYR A 129 14.91 8.85 8.15
CA TYR A 129 14.02 9.98 8.39
C TYR A 129 13.74 10.86 7.16
N HIS A 130 14.11 10.44 5.95
CA HIS A 130 13.90 11.23 4.74
C HIS A 130 12.51 11.04 4.10
N SER A 131 11.69 10.11 4.60
CA SER A 131 10.31 9.92 4.17
C SER A 131 9.36 10.65 5.12
N TYR A 132 8.39 11.38 4.58
CA TYR A 132 7.41 12.11 5.38
C TYR A 132 6.23 11.19 5.72
N PRO A 133 5.89 11.00 7.02
CA PRO A 133 4.74 10.19 7.42
C PRO A 133 3.41 10.80 6.99
N PHE A 134 3.38 12.13 6.81
CA PHE A 134 2.22 12.87 6.33
C PHE A 134 2.56 13.62 5.05
N ASN A 135 1.69 13.52 4.05
CA ASN A 135 1.78 14.29 2.82
C ASN A 135 0.38 14.56 2.26
N GLN A 136 0.29 15.37 1.20
CA GLN A 136 -0.98 15.83 0.64
C GLN A 136 -1.82 14.75 -0.07
N ILE A 137 -1.21 13.63 -0.45
CA ILE A 137 -1.85 12.55 -1.24
C ILE A 137 -2.14 11.34 -0.36
N SER A 138 -1.17 11.00 0.48
CA SER A 138 -1.21 9.84 1.35
C SER A 138 -0.54 10.19 2.67
N GLY A 139 -0.76 9.39 3.67
CA GLY A 139 -0.22 9.57 4.99
C GLY A 139 -1.15 8.90 5.98
N ASN A 140 -0.64 8.60 7.15
CA ASN A 140 -1.36 7.79 8.12
C ASN A 140 -2.72 8.41 8.50
N HIS A 141 -2.82 9.74 8.54
CA HIS A 141 -4.07 10.46 8.84
C HIS A 141 -5.22 10.17 7.86
N LEU A 142 -4.91 9.92 6.58
CA LEU A 142 -5.90 9.51 5.56
C LEU A 142 -6.01 7.99 5.49
N GLY A 143 -4.88 7.29 5.44
CA GLY A 143 -4.82 5.84 5.27
C GLY A 143 -5.56 5.06 6.34
N LEU A 144 -5.54 5.53 7.59
CA LEU A 144 -6.30 4.92 8.69
C LEU A 144 -7.81 4.97 8.44
N VAL A 145 -8.32 6.13 7.99
CA VAL A 145 -9.75 6.30 7.67
C VAL A 145 -10.14 5.47 6.46
N GLU A 146 -9.40 5.58 5.37
CA GLU A 146 -9.64 4.85 4.12
C GLU A 146 -9.65 3.33 4.35
N PHE A 147 -8.68 2.81 5.10
CA PHE A 147 -8.63 1.39 5.41
C PHE A 147 -9.88 0.92 6.15
N MET A 148 -10.35 1.67 7.13
CA MET A 148 -11.54 1.31 7.92
C MET A 148 -12.84 1.44 7.11
N THR A 149 -12.93 2.44 6.24
CA THR A 149 -14.14 2.66 5.43
C THR A 149 -14.24 1.65 4.29
N ASP A 150 -13.15 1.37 3.60
CA ASP A 150 -13.16 0.64 2.34
C ASP A 150 -12.85 -0.86 2.52
N THR A 151 -11.95 -1.19 3.45
CA THR A 151 -11.39 -2.54 3.55
C THR A 151 -11.93 -3.33 4.74
N HIS A 152 -12.10 -2.70 5.92
CA HIS A 152 -12.46 -3.43 7.13
C HIS A 152 -13.87 -4.05 7.05
N PRO A 153 -14.00 -5.39 7.23
CA PRO A 153 -15.30 -6.06 7.14
C PRO A 153 -16.15 -5.81 8.39
N VAL A 154 -17.48 -5.66 8.22
CA VAL A 154 -18.48 -5.64 9.28
C VAL A 154 -19.66 -6.50 8.82
N ARG A 155 -19.54 -7.82 8.96
CA ARG A 155 -20.54 -8.82 8.50
C ARG A 155 -21.29 -9.47 9.67
N ASN A 156 -20.87 -9.21 10.90
CA ASN A 156 -21.47 -9.73 12.13
C ASN A 156 -21.05 -8.88 13.34
N PHE A 157 -21.69 -9.12 14.49
CA PHE A 157 -21.46 -8.37 15.75
C PHE A 157 -19.99 -8.36 16.20
N ARG A 158 -19.27 -9.48 16.05
CA ARG A 158 -17.84 -9.56 16.41
C ARG A 158 -17.01 -8.64 15.53
N GLU A 159 -17.23 -8.64 14.22
CA GLU A 159 -16.49 -7.76 13.28
C GLU A 159 -16.79 -6.29 13.53
N ALA A 160 -18.03 -5.94 13.91
CA ALA A 160 -18.36 -4.60 14.36
C ALA A 160 -17.57 -4.21 15.62
N THR A 161 -17.46 -5.12 16.59
CA THR A 161 -16.64 -4.89 17.79
C THR A 161 -15.16 -4.80 17.46
N ASP A 162 -14.66 -5.60 16.51
CA ASP A 162 -13.26 -5.56 16.08
C ASP A 162 -12.95 -4.26 15.34
N TYR A 163 -13.90 -3.70 14.58
CA TYR A 163 -13.79 -2.37 13.96
C TYR A 163 -13.53 -1.29 15.03
N ILE A 164 -14.36 -1.23 16.07
CA ILE A 164 -14.22 -0.26 17.15
C ILE A 164 -12.85 -0.39 17.84
N LYS A 165 -12.42 -1.62 18.13
CA LYS A 165 -11.11 -1.87 18.74
C LYS A 165 -9.95 -1.40 17.88
N ARG A 166 -10.04 -1.57 16.55
CA ARG A 166 -8.99 -1.12 15.64
C ARG A 166 -8.97 0.40 15.54
N VAL A 167 -10.14 1.05 15.47
CA VAL A 167 -10.23 2.53 15.48
C VAL A 167 -9.63 3.12 16.76
N LYS A 168 -9.79 2.43 17.90
CA LYS A 168 -9.18 2.87 19.16
C LYS A 168 -7.66 2.93 19.10
N LEU A 169 -6.99 2.13 18.25
CA LEU A 169 -5.54 2.14 18.10
C LEU A 169 -5.02 3.33 17.26
N PHE A 170 -5.89 4.17 16.72
CA PHE A 170 -5.48 5.36 15.97
C PHE A 170 -4.64 6.31 16.84
N ASP A 171 -5.00 6.49 18.10
CA ASP A 171 -4.21 7.30 19.02
C ASP A 171 -2.77 6.78 19.16
N GLU A 172 -2.59 5.48 19.35
CA GLU A 172 -1.28 4.86 19.47
C GLU A 172 -0.46 5.01 18.17
N SER A 173 -1.09 4.80 17.02
CA SER A 173 -0.45 4.95 15.71
C SER A 173 -0.02 6.40 15.45
N LEU A 174 -0.90 7.38 15.69
CA LEU A 174 -0.59 8.80 15.51
C LEU A 174 0.45 9.31 16.51
N ASN A 175 0.50 8.77 17.72
CA ASN A 175 1.56 9.06 18.67
C ASN A 175 2.93 8.53 18.20
N ALA A 176 2.99 7.35 17.58
CA ALA A 176 4.22 6.84 16.98
C ALA A 176 4.70 7.76 15.82
N ASP A 177 3.77 8.22 14.98
CA ASP A 177 4.08 9.21 13.94
C ASP A 177 4.59 10.54 14.53
N LEU A 178 4.03 11.01 15.64
CA LEU A 178 4.53 12.21 16.31
C LEU A 178 5.96 12.05 16.79
N VAL A 179 6.31 10.90 17.37
CA VAL A 179 7.69 10.58 17.76
C VAL A 179 8.61 10.62 16.54
N TRP A 180 8.18 10.10 15.41
CA TRP A 180 8.92 10.15 14.14
C TRP A 180 9.13 11.58 13.66
N LEU A 181 8.11 12.42 13.67
CA LEU A 181 8.18 13.84 13.32
C LEU A 181 9.15 14.62 14.22
N GLU A 182 9.17 14.32 15.52
CA GLU A 182 10.12 14.96 16.46
C GLU A 182 11.58 14.54 16.18
N GLU A 183 11.83 13.30 15.74
CA GLU A 183 13.18 12.90 15.30
C GLU A 183 13.58 13.62 14.00
N GLN A 184 12.66 13.73 13.02
CA GLN A 184 12.89 14.51 11.79
C GLN A 184 13.23 15.98 12.11
N LYS A 185 12.49 16.60 13.04
CA LYS A 185 12.72 17.96 13.50
C LYS A 185 14.12 18.14 14.09
N LYS A 186 14.62 17.20 14.92
CA LYS A 186 15.99 17.24 15.47
C LYS A 186 17.05 17.24 14.36
N LEU A 187 16.77 16.64 13.24
CA LEU A 187 17.65 16.54 12.08
C LEU A 187 17.46 17.69 11.07
N GLY A 188 16.53 18.62 11.32
CA GLY A 188 16.19 19.68 10.39
C GLY A 188 15.49 19.20 9.11
N ILE A 189 14.84 18.04 9.16
CA ILE A 189 14.09 17.46 8.05
C ILE A 189 12.62 17.86 8.18
N PHE A 190 12.18 18.74 7.30
CA PHE A 190 10.79 19.19 7.22
C PHE A 190 10.25 19.03 5.82
N ALA A 191 8.98 18.67 5.73
CA ALA A 191 8.26 18.63 4.46
C ALA A 191 8.15 20.04 3.84
N PRO A 192 7.94 20.16 2.52
CA PRO A 192 7.67 21.43 1.86
C PRO A 192 6.43 22.14 2.40
N VAL A 193 6.40 23.49 2.29
CA VAL A 193 5.29 24.33 2.76
C VAL A 193 3.94 23.84 2.27
N TYR A 194 3.82 23.53 0.98
CA TYR A 194 2.53 23.06 0.42
C TYR A 194 2.04 21.76 1.07
N VAL A 195 2.94 20.89 1.55
CA VAL A 195 2.57 19.69 2.30
C VAL A 195 1.97 20.07 3.65
N PHE A 196 2.59 21.02 4.36
CA PHE A 196 2.04 21.55 5.61
C PHE A 196 0.65 22.13 5.41
N ASP A 197 0.44 22.98 4.39
CA ASP A 197 -0.86 23.60 4.07
C ASP A 197 -1.94 22.54 3.87
N HIS A 198 -1.64 21.50 3.08
CA HIS A 198 -2.61 20.46 2.79
C HIS A 198 -2.90 19.58 4.01
N VAL A 199 -1.86 19.14 4.74
CA VAL A 199 -2.03 18.28 5.92
C VAL A 199 -2.77 19.00 7.04
N ILE A 200 -2.43 20.25 7.33
CA ILE A 200 -3.16 21.09 8.31
C ILE A 200 -4.65 21.19 7.93
N ARG A 201 -4.95 21.47 6.66
CA ARG A 201 -6.33 21.53 6.20
C ARG A 201 -7.07 20.21 6.36
N GLN A 202 -6.44 19.09 5.96
CA GLN A 202 -7.02 17.75 6.08
C GLN A 202 -7.26 17.34 7.53
N LEU A 203 -6.31 17.61 8.43
CA LEU A 203 -6.47 17.36 9.87
C LEU A 203 -7.59 18.18 10.49
N ASN A 204 -7.69 19.48 10.15
CA ASN A 204 -8.80 20.32 10.61
C ASN A 204 -10.15 19.79 10.14
N GLU A 205 -10.25 19.31 8.91
CA GLU A 205 -11.45 18.66 8.37
C GLU A 205 -11.81 17.39 9.15
N LEU A 206 -10.85 16.47 9.34
CA LEU A 206 -11.05 15.23 10.08
C LEU A 206 -11.48 15.45 11.54
N ILE A 207 -10.90 16.46 12.21
CA ILE A 207 -11.25 16.83 13.59
C ILE A 207 -12.63 17.49 13.65
N GLY A 208 -12.97 18.27 12.62
CA GLY A 208 -14.20 19.08 12.55
C GLY A 208 -15.45 18.27 12.26
N TYR A 209 -15.36 17.03 11.79
CA TYR A 209 -16.55 16.20 11.55
C TYR A 209 -17.34 15.98 12.83
N GLU A 210 -18.66 16.23 12.77
CA GLU A 210 -19.62 15.75 13.75
C GLU A 210 -19.96 14.28 13.47
N ASP A 211 -20.56 13.58 14.42
CA ASP A 211 -20.82 12.15 14.31
C ASP A 211 -21.60 11.75 13.05
N ASP A 212 -22.60 12.56 12.68
CA ASP A 212 -23.44 12.32 11.48
C ASP A 212 -22.72 12.54 10.15
N SER A 213 -21.64 13.31 10.15
CA SER A 213 -20.81 13.61 8.96
C SER A 213 -19.45 12.88 8.97
N ASN A 214 -19.09 12.25 10.08
CA ASN A 214 -17.81 11.55 10.20
C ASN A 214 -17.76 10.29 9.32
N PRO A 215 -16.79 10.15 8.40
CA PRO A 215 -16.71 9.01 7.48
C PRO A 215 -16.69 7.65 8.17
N LEU A 216 -15.98 7.52 9.29
CA LEU A 216 -15.94 6.28 10.08
C LEU A 216 -17.34 5.92 10.59
N MET A 217 -18.07 6.90 11.14
CA MET A 217 -19.44 6.70 11.65
C MET A 217 -20.42 6.36 10.54
N GLN A 218 -20.41 7.12 9.43
CA GLN A 218 -21.34 6.91 8.31
C GLN A 218 -21.22 5.48 7.75
N VAL A 219 -19.98 5.04 7.46
CA VAL A 219 -19.75 3.70 6.91
C VAL A 219 -20.06 2.62 7.94
N PHE A 220 -19.70 2.84 9.21
CA PHE A 220 -19.96 1.88 10.27
C PHE A 220 -21.47 1.69 10.51
N ILE A 221 -22.23 2.78 10.66
CA ILE A 221 -23.70 2.74 10.86
C ILE A 221 -24.37 2.04 9.67
N ARG A 222 -23.96 2.34 8.44
CA ARG A 222 -24.48 1.66 7.25
C ARG A 222 -24.22 0.14 7.31
N LYS A 223 -22.97 -0.28 7.55
CA LYS A 223 -22.59 -1.71 7.64
C LYS A 223 -23.30 -2.42 8.81
N VAL A 224 -23.38 -1.79 9.98
CA VAL A 224 -24.09 -2.34 11.17
C VAL A 224 -25.60 -2.40 10.94
N GLY A 225 -26.17 -1.44 10.20
CA GLY A 225 -27.58 -1.43 9.81
C GLY A 225 -28.03 -2.69 9.07
N GLU A 226 -27.12 -3.30 8.28
CA GLU A 226 -27.36 -4.53 7.52
C GLU A 226 -27.28 -5.81 8.37
N LEU A 227 -26.79 -5.74 9.63
CA LEU A 227 -26.65 -6.91 10.48
C LEU A 227 -27.99 -7.37 11.06
N ASP A 228 -28.14 -8.71 11.16
CA ASP A 228 -29.28 -9.34 11.85
C ASP A 228 -29.03 -9.40 13.36
N ILE A 229 -29.10 -8.23 14.01
CA ILE A 229 -29.01 -8.01 15.46
C ILE A 229 -30.10 -7.05 15.90
N ASP A 230 -30.45 -7.04 17.19
CA ASP A 230 -31.45 -6.15 17.73
C ASP A 230 -31.06 -4.66 17.64
N GLN A 231 -32.06 -3.79 17.65
CA GLN A 231 -31.86 -2.35 17.47
C GLN A 231 -31.01 -1.73 18.59
N GLN A 232 -31.18 -2.20 19.85
CA GLN A 232 -30.38 -1.69 20.96
C GLN A 232 -28.89 -2.01 20.78
N SER A 233 -28.57 -3.22 20.33
CA SER A 233 -27.19 -3.59 19.99
C SER A 233 -26.58 -2.71 18.90
N LYS A 234 -27.37 -2.31 17.89
CA LYS A 234 -26.90 -1.37 16.84
C LYS A 234 -26.59 0.02 17.42
N GLU A 235 -27.46 0.53 18.28
CA GLU A 235 -27.30 1.82 18.94
C GLU A 235 -26.12 1.82 19.92
N ASP A 236 -25.94 0.76 20.70
CA ASP A 236 -24.80 0.59 21.60
C ASP A 236 -23.47 0.59 20.83
N LEU A 237 -23.36 -0.16 19.72
CA LEU A 237 -22.18 -0.18 18.86
C LEU A 237 -21.87 1.20 18.26
N ALA A 238 -22.89 1.94 17.81
CA ALA A 238 -22.70 3.29 17.28
C ALA A 238 -22.23 4.26 18.39
N SER A 239 -22.80 4.15 19.59
CA SER A 239 -22.39 4.93 20.75
C SER A 239 -20.95 4.64 21.16
N ASP A 240 -20.57 3.37 21.17
CA ASP A 240 -19.19 2.94 21.48
C ASP A 240 -18.18 3.50 20.47
N LEU A 241 -18.50 3.47 19.18
CA LEU A 241 -17.63 4.05 18.15
C LEU A 241 -17.53 5.58 18.29
N SER A 242 -18.66 6.27 18.54
CA SER A 242 -18.66 7.72 18.78
C SER A 242 -17.75 8.06 19.98
N ALA A 243 -17.86 7.33 21.07
CA ALA A 243 -17.01 7.53 22.25
C ALA A 243 -15.51 7.38 21.90
N VAL A 244 -15.13 6.35 21.14
CA VAL A 244 -13.74 6.11 20.70
C VAL A 244 -13.25 7.23 19.75
N ILE A 245 -14.09 7.70 18.84
CA ILE A 245 -13.72 8.82 17.97
C ILE A 245 -13.40 10.08 18.79
N GLN A 246 -14.20 10.36 19.83
CA GLN A 246 -13.98 11.54 20.67
C GLN A 246 -12.79 11.39 21.61
N SER A 247 -12.54 10.17 22.17
CA SER A 247 -11.51 9.95 23.19
C SER A 247 -10.13 9.59 22.64
N ASP A 248 -10.07 8.94 21.46
CA ASP A 248 -8.84 8.39 20.92
C ASP A 248 -8.50 9.01 19.53
N VAL A 249 -9.45 9.08 18.59
CA VAL A 249 -9.17 9.52 17.21
C VAL A 249 -8.90 11.02 17.14
N LYS A 250 -9.86 11.84 17.60
CA LYS A 250 -9.73 13.32 17.51
C LYS A 250 -8.54 13.85 18.33
N PRO A 251 -8.24 13.36 19.55
CA PRO A 251 -7.03 13.75 20.26
C PRO A 251 -5.74 13.41 19.51
N GLY A 252 -5.63 12.22 18.94
CA GLY A 252 -4.46 11.84 18.13
C GLY A 252 -4.25 12.78 16.96
N TYR A 253 -5.30 13.12 16.20
CA TYR A 253 -5.19 14.10 15.10
C TYR A 253 -4.81 15.51 15.60
N LYS A 254 -5.31 15.93 16.76
CA LYS A 254 -4.93 17.23 17.35
C LYS A 254 -3.46 17.30 17.69
N LEU A 255 -2.84 16.23 18.17
CA LEU A 255 -1.40 16.19 18.45
C LEU A 255 -0.58 16.44 17.18
N ILE A 256 -0.95 15.79 16.07
CA ILE A 256 -0.27 16.00 14.77
C ILE A 256 -0.53 17.42 14.26
N LEU A 257 -1.76 17.92 14.36
CA LEU A 257 -2.11 19.29 13.96
C LEU A 257 -1.26 20.32 14.72
N GLU A 258 -1.18 20.20 16.05
CA GLU A 258 -0.33 21.06 16.88
C GLU A 258 1.13 21.01 16.45
N PHE A 259 1.67 19.83 16.17
CA PHE A 259 3.04 19.71 15.67
C PHE A 259 3.21 20.46 14.34
N MET A 260 2.30 20.28 13.38
CA MET A 260 2.36 20.92 12.07
C MET A 260 2.25 22.43 12.20
N GLU A 261 1.29 22.96 12.97
CA GLU A 261 1.13 24.40 13.18
C GLU A 261 2.33 25.04 13.88
N ASN A 262 2.82 24.43 14.95
CA ASN A 262 3.97 24.93 15.72
C ASN A 262 5.28 24.91 14.93
N ASN A 263 5.40 24.04 13.92
CA ASN A 263 6.58 23.91 13.09
C ASN A 263 6.42 24.48 11.67
N TYR A 264 5.32 25.15 11.37
CA TYR A 264 5.04 25.71 10.04
C TYR A 264 6.15 26.66 9.57
N VAL A 265 6.74 27.46 10.46
CA VAL A 265 7.83 28.38 10.13
C VAL A 265 9.11 27.64 9.68
N ASN A 266 9.25 26.36 10.04
CA ASN A 266 10.38 25.50 9.70
C ASN A 266 10.12 24.72 8.41
N ALA A 267 8.89 24.78 7.85
CA ALA A 267 8.54 24.06 6.62
C ALA A 267 9.49 24.44 5.48
N ASN A 268 9.90 23.44 4.71
CA ASN A 268 10.88 23.61 3.67
C ASN A 268 10.35 24.50 2.55
N GLN A 269 11.04 25.58 2.25
CA GLN A 269 10.69 26.50 1.16
C GLN A 269 11.05 25.94 -0.23
N HIS A 270 11.79 24.85 -0.28
CA HIS A 270 12.21 24.18 -1.49
C HIS A 270 11.44 22.87 -1.66
N HIS A 271 11.13 22.51 -2.91
CA HIS A 271 10.34 21.32 -3.23
C HIS A 271 11.19 20.09 -3.61
N GLY A 272 12.47 20.31 -3.88
CA GLY A 272 13.39 19.24 -4.27
C GLY A 272 14.09 18.59 -3.09
N VAL A 273 14.30 17.29 -3.15
CA VAL A 273 15.00 16.51 -2.11
C VAL A 273 16.46 16.94 -1.88
N TRP A 274 17.07 17.62 -2.84
CA TRP A 274 18.40 18.22 -2.72
C TRP A 274 18.51 19.23 -1.56
N SER A 275 17.39 19.78 -1.10
CA SER A 275 17.34 20.69 0.04
C SER A 275 17.42 20.01 1.41
N LEU A 276 17.27 18.68 1.44
CA LEU A 276 17.38 17.89 2.67
C LEU A 276 18.84 17.60 3.02
N PRO A 277 19.16 17.34 4.29
CA PRO A 277 20.47 16.83 4.67
C PRO A 277 20.83 15.58 3.86
N ASN A 278 22.00 15.54 3.24
CA ASN A 278 22.41 14.47 2.32
C ASN A 278 21.44 14.19 1.17
N GLY A 279 20.71 15.22 0.70
CA GLY A 279 19.64 15.09 -0.30
C GLY A 279 20.09 14.47 -1.62
N ASP A 280 21.30 14.84 -2.11
CA ASP A 280 21.86 14.26 -3.34
C ASP A 280 22.11 12.75 -3.21
N ALA A 281 22.66 12.31 -2.08
CA ALA A 281 22.89 10.89 -1.81
C ALA A 281 21.57 10.15 -1.60
N PHE A 282 20.59 10.78 -0.96
CA PHE A 282 19.23 10.23 -0.85
C PHE A 282 18.60 10.06 -2.23
N TYR A 283 18.69 11.08 -3.11
CA TYR A 283 18.16 11.00 -4.47
C TYR A 283 18.81 9.87 -5.28
N ALA A 284 20.14 9.76 -5.23
CA ALA A 284 20.86 8.68 -5.90
C ALA A 284 20.43 7.29 -5.37
N SER A 285 20.26 7.14 -4.06
CA SER A 285 19.74 5.90 -3.45
C SER A 285 18.31 5.57 -3.95
N ARG A 286 17.44 6.58 -4.08
CA ARG A 286 16.09 6.40 -4.62
C ARG A 286 16.11 6.01 -6.11
N LEU A 287 16.93 6.67 -6.92
CA LEU A 287 17.10 6.30 -8.33
C LEU A 287 17.52 4.84 -8.47
N ARG A 288 18.55 4.40 -7.73
CA ARG A 288 18.99 3.01 -7.75
C ARG A 288 17.87 2.04 -7.33
N SER A 289 17.13 2.37 -6.29
CA SER A 289 16.04 1.54 -5.80
C SER A 289 14.90 1.39 -6.82
N PHE A 290 14.53 2.47 -7.52
CA PHE A 290 13.44 2.45 -8.51
C PHE A 290 13.83 1.86 -9.84
N THR A 291 15.04 2.17 -10.32
CA THR A 291 15.49 1.72 -11.65
C THR A 291 16.15 0.35 -11.62
N THR A 292 16.53 -0.15 -10.44
CA THR A 292 17.37 -1.35 -10.26
C THR A 292 18.69 -1.30 -11.02
N THR A 293 19.17 -0.08 -11.31
CA THR A 293 20.41 0.19 -12.07
C THR A 293 21.32 1.14 -11.28
N ASP A 294 22.55 1.28 -11.72
CA ASP A 294 23.51 2.25 -11.18
C ASP A 294 23.59 3.53 -12.02
N TYR A 295 22.59 3.80 -12.88
CA TYR A 295 22.53 5.04 -13.66
C TYR A 295 22.46 6.27 -12.76
N THR A 296 23.21 7.29 -13.14
CA THR A 296 23.15 8.62 -12.55
C THR A 296 21.89 9.37 -12.97
N ALA A 297 21.54 10.43 -12.24
CA ALA A 297 20.43 11.30 -12.61
C ALA A 297 20.58 11.89 -14.03
N GLU A 298 21.81 12.28 -14.41
CA GLU A 298 22.11 12.83 -15.73
C GLU A 298 21.91 11.77 -16.83
N GLU A 299 22.42 10.56 -16.64
CA GLU A 299 22.23 9.47 -17.61
C GLU A 299 20.74 9.15 -17.81
N ILE A 300 19.94 9.09 -16.74
CA ILE A 300 18.50 8.88 -16.83
C ILE A 300 17.83 10.04 -17.56
N HIS A 301 18.24 11.28 -17.29
CA HIS A 301 17.71 12.46 -17.98
C HIS A 301 18.00 12.39 -19.49
N GLN A 302 19.22 12.03 -19.89
CA GLN A 302 19.60 11.89 -21.30
C GLN A 302 18.84 10.75 -21.99
N ILE A 303 18.60 9.62 -21.31
CA ILE A 303 17.73 8.56 -21.80
C ILE A 303 16.32 9.12 -22.02
N GLY A 304 15.78 9.88 -21.06
CA GLY A 304 14.47 10.51 -21.18
C GLY A 304 14.36 11.44 -22.39
N LEU A 305 15.35 12.30 -22.61
CA LEU A 305 15.38 13.20 -23.77
C LEU A 305 15.41 12.42 -25.10
N SER A 306 16.23 11.38 -25.19
CA SER A 306 16.31 10.55 -26.40
C SER A 306 15.01 9.80 -26.70
N GLU A 307 14.33 9.31 -25.65
CA GLU A 307 13.04 8.64 -25.79
C GLU A 307 11.91 9.61 -26.19
N VAL A 308 11.89 10.81 -25.64
CA VAL A 308 10.95 11.87 -26.08
C VAL A 308 11.14 12.20 -27.56
N GLU A 309 12.39 12.32 -28.02
CA GLU A 309 12.68 12.54 -29.43
C GLU A 309 12.21 11.35 -30.30
N ARG A 310 12.55 10.11 -29.92
CA ARG A 310 12.15 8.89 -30.62
C ARG A 310 10.62 8.75 -30.68
N ILE A 311 9.94 8.93 -29.59
CA ILE A 311 8.48 8.84 -29.50
C ILE A 311 7.85 9.96 -30.32
N GLY A 312 8.35 11.20 -30.19
CA GLY A 312 7.84 12.34 -30.95
C GLY A 312 7.99 12.14 -32.48
N ALA A 313 9.10 11.56 -32.93
CA ALA A 313 9.28 11.19 -34.32
C ALA A 313 8.26 10.14 -34.78
N ARG A 314 8.05 9.10 -33.98
CA ARG A 314 7.05 8.05 -34.26
C ARG A 314 5.61 8.58 -34.29
N MET A 315 5.26 9.48 -33.38
CA MET A 315 3.96 10.14 -33.39
C MET A 315 3.72 10.96 -34.64
N LYS A 316 4.74 11.69 -35.14
CA LYS A 316 4.66 12.43 -36.41
C LYS A 316 4.38 11.49 -37.59
N GLU A 317 5.06 10.35 -37.68
CA GLU A 317 4.79 9.35 -38.72
C GLU A 317 3.34 8.84 -38.66
N ILE A 318 2.80 8.59 -37.46
CA ILE A 318 1.41 8.16 -37.27
C ILE A 318 0.45 9.27 -37.71
N PHE A 319 0.66 10.53 -37.34
CA PHE A 319 -0.14 11.66 -37.83
C PHE A 319 -0.18 11.73 -39.33
N ILE A 320 0.98 11.63 -39.99
CA ILE A 320 1.08 11.61 -41.46
C ILE A 320 0.28 10.45 -42.05
N SER A 321 0.40 9.25 -41.50
CA SER A 321 -0.31 8.05 -41.96
C SER A 321 -1.84 8.16 -41.83
N LEU A 322 -2.30 8.96 -40.90
CA LEU A 322 -3.71 9.27 -40.67
C LEU A 322 -4.21 10.50 -41.49
N GLY A 323 -3.34 11.07 -42.32
CA GLY A 323 -3.71 12.20 -43.19
C GLY A 323 -3.61 13.57 -42.54
N TYR A 324 -3.06 13.70 -41.34
CA TYR A 324 -2.83 15.00 -40.71
C TYR A 324 -1.58 15.68 -41.24
N GLN A 325 -1.59 16.99 -41.34
CA GLN A 325 -0.42 17.80 -41.65
C GLN A 325 0.40 18.06 -40.36
N VAL A 326 1.67 17.67 -40.37
CA VAL A 326 2.60 17.89 -39.26
C VAL A 326 3.24 19.27 -39.37
N ASN A 327 2.47 20.31 -39.02
CA ASN A 327 2.87 21.73 -39.07
C ASN A 327 2.99 22.40 -37.70
N LYS A 328 2.77 21.64 -36.64
CA LYS A 328 2.82 22.06 -35.22
C LYS A 328 3.67 21.08 -34.41
N PRO A 329 4.10 21.46 -33.18
CA PRO A 329 4.63 20.51 -32.21
C PRO A 329 3.62 19.38 -31.93
N VAL A 330 4.13 18.16 -31.72
CA VAL A 330 3.28 16.98 -31.46
C VAL A 330 2.31 17.17 -30.29
N GLY A 331 2.76 17.84 -29.23
CA GLY A 331 1.89 18.14 -28.08
C GLY A 331 0.67 19.00 -28.44
N GLU A 332 0.85 20.00 -29.32
CA GLU A 332 -0.27 20.82 -29.81
C GLU A 332 -1.21 20.01 -30.71
N MET A 333 -0.66 19.14 -31.54
CA MET A 333 -1.46 18.24 -32.37
C MET A 333 -2.29 17.25 -31.53
N MET A 334 -1.73 16.76 -30.43
CA MET A 334 -2.46 15.93 -29.48
C MET A 334 -3.59 16.70 -28.79
N ASN A 335 -3.36 17.97 -28.43
CA ASN A 335 -4.42 18.80 -27.87
C ASN A 335 -5.55 19.02 -28.89
N ASP A 336 -5.22 19.28 -30.17
CA ASP A 336 -6.23 19.40 -31.23
C ASP A 336 -7.09 18.11 -31.35
N LEU A 337 -6.49 16.93 -31.18
CA LEU A 337 -7.23 15.64 -31.16
C LEU A 337 -8.13 15.52 -29.93
N ASN A 338 -7.65 15.94 -28.77
CA ASN A 338 -8.43 15.88 -27.52
C ASN A 338 -9.66 16.79 -27.56
N GLU A 339 -9.63 17.83 -28.39
CA GLU A 339 -10.75 18.76 -28.60
C GLU A 339 -11.62 18.38 -29.81
N ASN A 340 -11.21 17.42 -30.63
CA ASN A 340 -11.95 17.03 -31.82
C ASN A 340 -13.22 16.24 -31.43
N PRO A 341 -14.42 16.74 -31.83
CA PRO A 341 -15.70 16.08 -31.51
C PRO A 341 -15.80 14.63 -32.00
N ASP A 342 -15.09 14.26 -33.06
CA ASP A 342 -15.10 12.89 -33.59
C ASP A 342 -14.51 11.85 -32.62
N PHE A 343 -13.72 12.29 -31.64
CA PHE A 343 -13.10 11.45 -30.60
C PHE A 343 -13.73 11.65 -29.21
N LEU A 344 -14.77 12.46 -29.10
CA LEU A 344 -15.44 12.74 -27.84
C LEU A 344 -16.83 12.12 -27.82
N TYR A 345 -17.23 11.61 -26.68
CA TYR A 345 -18.61 11.25 -26.46
C TYR A 345 -19.50 12.49 -26.48
N ALA A 346 -20.63 12.40 -27.15
CA ALA A 346 -21.61 13.51 -27.19
C ALA A 346 -22.05 13.89 -25.76
N ASP A 347 -22.22 15.19 -25.53
CA ASP A 347 -22.69 15.71 -24.25
C ASP A 347 -24.22 15.57 -24.14
N THR A 348 -24.67 14.35 -23.87
CA THR A 348 -26.06 13.94 -23.72
C THR A 348 -26.34 13.48 -22.30
N PRO A 349 -27.59 13.49 -21.82
CA PRO A 349 -27.93 13.04 -20.47
C PRO A 349 -27.51 11.60 -20.14
N ASP A 350 -27.43 10.73 -21.15
CA ASP A 350 -27.04 9.32 -21.07
C ASP A 350 -25.56 9.06 -21.40
N ARG A 351 -24.75 10.15 -21.50
CA ARG A 351 -23.31 10.04 -21.80
C ARG A 351 -22.58 9.10 -20.85
N LYS A 352 -22.88 9.17 -19.56
CA LYS A 352 -22.19 8.36 -18.52
C LYS A 352 -22.45 6.86 -18.74
N GLU A 353 -23.70 6.51 -19.02
CA GLU A 353 -24.11 5.13 -19.31
C GLU A 353 -23.45 4.59 -20.59
N ILE A 354 -23.38 5.42 -21.64
CA ILE A 354 -22.73 5.05 -22.91
C ILE A 354 -21.25 4.80 -22.68
N VAL A 355 -20.54 5.69 -21.98
CA VAL A 355 -19.12 5.54 -21.66
C VAL A 355 -18.87 4.23 -20.89
N ILE A 356 -19.67 3.96 -19.85
CA ILE A 356 -19.52 2.75 -19.04
C ILE A 356 -19.77 1.49 -19.89
N ALA A 357 -20.77 1.51 -20.77
CA ALA A 357 -21.08 0.39 -21.65
C ALA A 357 -19.93 0.11 -22.63
N ASP A 358 -19.37 1.14 -23.24
CA ASP A 358 -18.24 1.02 -24.18
C ASP A 358 -16.97 0.49 -23.48
N TYR A 359 -16.65 1.01 -22.30
CA TYR A 359 -15.51 0.49 -21.54
C TYR A 359 -15.69 -0.95 -21.10
N ASN A 360 -16.91 -1.37 -20.70
CA ASN A 360 -17.21 -2.77 -20.42
C ASN A 360 -17.06 -3.67 -21.66
N GLN A 361 -17.41 -3.15 -22.83
CA GLN A 361 -17.20 -3.87 -24.10
C GLN A 361 -15.70 -4.00 -24.43
N MET A 362 -14.93 -2.91 -24.29
CA MET A 362 -13.47 -2.91 -24.48
C MET A 362 -12.77 -3.90 -23.55
N VAL A 363 -13.20 -4.00 -22.29
CA VAL A 363 -12.66 -4.98 -21.34
C VAL A 363 -12.88 -6.41 -21.83
N LYS A 364 -14.09 -6.74 -22.34
CA LYS A 364 -14.37 -8.07 -22.89
C LYS A 364 -13.51 -8.40 -24.11
N GLU A 365 -13.36 -7.45 -25.00
CA GLU A 365 -12.51 -7.60 -26.19
C GLU A 365 -11.04 -7.80 -25.80
N ALA A 366 -10.53 -6.99 -24.86
CA ALA A 366 -9.19 -7.14 -24.34
C ALA A 366 -8.97 -8.49 -23.64
N GLU A 367 -9.97 -9.00 -22.88
CA GLU A 367 -9.91 -10.34 -22.26
C GLU A 367 -9.77 -11.44 -23.33
N GLU A 368 -10.52 -11.33 -24.43
CA GLU A 368 -10.42 -12.30 -25.54
C GLU A 368 -9.04 -12.24 -26.22
N ASP A 369 -8.52 -11.05 -26.47
CA ASP A 369 -7.25 -10.83 -27.15
C ASP A 369 -6.05 -11.32 -26.32
N VAL A 370 -6.07 -11.13 -25.00
CA VAL A 370 -4.96 -11.53 -24.12
C VAL A 370 -5.04 -13.00 -23.67
N ARG A 371 -6.20 -13.64 -23.78
CA ARG A 371 -6.43 -15.04 -23.33
C ARG A 371 -5.41 -16.05 -23.88
N PRO A 372 -4.93 -15.98 -25.13
CA PRO A 372 -3.92 -16.91 -25.65
C PRO A 372 -2.54 -16.78 -24.98
N TYR A 373 -2.29 -15.68 -24.28
CA TYR A 373 -0.98 -15.39 -23.66
C TYR A 373 -0.90 -15.82 -22.18
N PHE A 374 -2.00 -16.31 -21.58
CA PHE A 374 -2.09 -16.71 -20.18
C PHE A 374 -2.59 -18.14 -20.03
N GLU A 375 -1.89 -18.97 -19.27
CA GLU A 375 -2.32 -20.34 -18.95
C GLU A 375 -3.52 -20.37 -17.98
N ARG A 376 -3.62 -19.36 -17.11
CA ARG A 376 -4.70 -19.21 -16.14
C ARG A 376 -5.32 -17.84 -16.27
N PHE A 377 -6.64 -17.82 -16.30
CA PHE A 377 -7.42 -16.59 -16.35
C PHE A 377 -8.21 -16.42 -15.04
N PRO A 378 -8.43 -15.18 -14.56
CA PRO A 378 -9.34 -14.92 -13.43
C PRO A 378 -10.72 -15.51 -13.70
N VAL A 379 -11.35 -16.07 -12.66
CA VAL A 379 -12.71 -16.62 -12.74
C VAL A 379 -13.74 -15.52 -12.57
N SER A 380 -13.42 -14.51 -11.77
CA SER A 380 -14.30 -13.36 -11.52
C SER A 380 -14.31 -12.42 -12.72
N PRO A 381 -15.49 -11.97 -13.18
CA PRO A 381 -15.57 -10.99 -14.25
C PRO A 381 -15.04 -9.63 -13.78
N VAL A 382 -14.50 -8.88 -14.74
CA VAL A 382 -14.15 -7.46 -14.54
C VAL A 382 -15.36 -6.62 -14.93
N GLU A 383 -15.73 -5.65 -14.11
CA GLU A 383 -16.83 -4.72 -14.36
C GLU A 383 -16.34 -3.29 -14.21
N VAL A 384 -16.60 -2.45 -15.21
CA VAL A 384 -16.32 -1.01 -15.15
C VAL A 384 -17.50 -0.32 -14.48
N ARG A 385 -17.22 0.44 -13.43
CA ARG A 385 -18.21 1.23 -12.71
C ARG A 385 -17.78 2.69 -12.63
N ALA A 386 -18.74 3.58 -12.56
CA ALA A 386 -18.46 4.99 -12.27
C ALA A 386 -17.93 5.13 -10.84
N VAL A 387 -16.98 6.05 -10.65
CA VAL A 387 -16.59 6.47 -9.31
C VAL A 387 -17.75 7.20 -8.62
N PRO A 388 -17.84 7.15 -7.28
CA PRO A 388 -18.87 7.90 -6.55
C PRO A 388 -18.81 9.41 -6.84
N GLU A 389 -19.95 10.06 -6.89
CA GLU A 389 -20.05 11.49 -7.24
C GLU A 389 -19.17 12.40 -6.36
N TYR A 390 -19.01 12.07 -5.07
CA TYR A 390 -18.17 12.83 -4.15
C TYR A 390 -16.68 12.77 -4.51
N SER A 391 -16.24 11.73 -5.22
CA SER A 391 -14.84 11.53 -5.63
C SER A 391 -14.57 11.91 -7.10
N GLU A 392 -15.60 12.13 -7.92
CA GLU A 392 -15.43 12.43 -9.36
C GLU A 392 -14.49 13.63 -9.63
N LYS A 393 -14.50 14.65 -8.77
CA LYS A 393 -13.67 15.85 -8.92
C LYS A 393 -12.20 15.64 -8.52
N THR A 394 -11.89 14.58 -7.80
CA THR A 394 -10.56 14.29 -7.24
C THR A 394 -9.99 12.98 -7.73
N ALA A 395 -10.81 12.10 -8.31
CA ALA A 395 -10.38 10.91 -9.01
C ALA A 395 -9.73 11.33 -10.34
N ALA A 396 -8.42 11.28 -10.42
CA ALA A 396 -7.64 11.54 -11.63
C ALA A 396 -7.27 10.21 -12.29
#